data_f90b5df8372a697a1d8d1eca60377ba3
#
_entry.id   f90b5df8372a697a1d8d1eca60377ba3
#
_cell.length_a   1.000
_cell.length_b   1.000
_cell.length_c   1.000
_cell.angle_alpha   90.00
_cell.angle_beta   90.00
_cell.angle_gamma   90.00
#
_symmetry.space_group_name_H-M   'P 1'
#
loop_
_entity.id
_entity.type
_entity.pdbx_description
1 polymer ?
#
loop_
_entity_poly.entity_id
_entity_poly.type
_entity_poly.pdbx_seq_one_letter_code
_entity_poly.pdbx_strand_id
1 'polypeptide(L)'
;MEQEKDIQIAQSNALTSSRYDFSKIEKNVIYHIIRKVRHDYVEGTMQRDLFENMYVYIDAADLAQITDEKHTQEARAALRSLRHKDIEMEDAAGNWLNVGFINYAKYKAKEKVYEVEVSKEIMPHLVELASCFTEYSLTVAISLKSKYSQRFYELCCQYRAKRTFFLEQSKLREMLKMENKYTQNQDFKRYVLDVAYNELKKAYDAGQCDLWFEMATEGRGKAIRYNFKIHTRQDEAKEQELFGEVHKLGLYVYRRSKEIFRKDAKFCARIIQHLDFNPDKIRPVYEKLAKLEKDYKGTDLAKLFRWVLREDFDIR
;
A
#
# COMPACT_ATOMS: atom_id res chain seq x y z
N MET A 1 -17.27 -22.12 2.46
CA MET A 1 -15.85 -21.83 2.66
C MET A 1 -15.82 -20.52 3.42
N GLU A 2 -15.56 -20.58 4.73
CA GLU A 2 -15.27 -19.38 5.52
C GLU A 2 -14.01 -18.76 4.92
N GLN A 3 -14.10 -17.50 4.53
CA GLN A 3 -12.90 -16.73 4.18
C GLN A 3 -12.03 -16.67 5.43
N GLU A 4 -10.88 -17.34 5.42
CA GLU A 4 -9.85 -17.12 6.45
C GLU A 4 -9.66 -15.62 6.59
N LYS A 5 -9.98 -15.07 7.76
CA LYS A 5 -9.78 -13.66 8.06
C LYS A 5 -8.30 -13.36 7.82
N ASP A 6 -8.00 -12.49 6.86
CA ASP A 6 -6.65 -12.03 6.60
C ASP A 6 -6.03 -11.45 7.88
N ILE A 7 -4.91 -12.04 8.29
CA ILE A 7 -4.25 -11.67 9.54
C ILE A 7 -3.46 -10.39 9.28
N GLN A 8 -3.87 -9.32 9.95
CA GLN A 8 -3.12 -8.07 9.93
C GLN A 8 -2.00 -8.09 10.97
N ILE A 9 -0.82 -7.66 10.58
CA ILE A 9 0.32 -7.43 11.46
C ILE A 9 0.73 -5.97 11.39
N ALA A 10 1.34 -5.46 12.45
CA ALA A 10 1.73 -4.06 12.52
C ALA A 10 3.09 -3.89 13.20
N GLN A 11 3.82 -2.86 12.76
CA GLN A 11 5.11 -2.45 13.30
C GLN A 11 5.25 -0.93 13.21
N SER A 12 6.18 -0.33 13.97
CA SER A 12 6.40 1.12 13.88
C SER A 12 6.88 1.55 12.50
N ASN A 13 6.59 2.79 12.12
CA ASN A 13 7.11 3.38 10.89
C ASN A 13 8.64 3.49 10.92
N ALA A 14 9.24 3.67 12.09
CA ALA A 14 10.70 3.67 12.25
C ALA A 14 11.30 2.32 11.82
N LEU A 15 10.71 1.20 12.26
CA LEU A 15 11.14 -0.13 11.84
C LEU A 15 10.88 -0.36 10.34
N THR A 16 9.74 0.08 9.81
CA THR A 16 9.41 -0.01 8.39
C THR A 16 10.41 0.75 7.52
N SER A 17 10.90 1.91 7.97
CA SER A 17 11.86 2.75 7.25
C SER A 17 13.32 2.46 7.59
N SER A 18 13.62 1.52 8.49
CA SER A 18 14.95 1.21 8.97
C SER A 18 15.87 0.60 7.90
N ARG A 19 17.16 0.65 8.12
CA ARG A 19 18.20 0.11 7.23
C ARG A 19 18.51 -1.34 7.59
N TYR A 20 18.24 -2.29 6.69
CA TYR A 20 18.59 -3.71 6.84
C TYR A 20 18.65 -4.45 5.49
N ASP A 21 19.28 -5.62 5.48
CA ASP A 21 19.34 -6.54 4.33
C ASP A 21 18.91 -7.95 4.75
N PHE A 22 17.61 -8.15 4.93
CA PHE A 22 17.03 -9.46 5.17
C PHE A 22 16.69 -10.16 3.85
N SER A 23 16.92 -11.46 3.78
CA SER A 23 16.42 -12.31 2.70
C SER A 23 14.90 -12.48 2.82
N LYS A 24 14.25 -12.98 1.77
CA LYS A 24 12.82 -13.30 1.79
C LYS A 24 12.45 -14.22 2.95
N ILE A 25 13.23 -15.29 3.17
CA ILE A 25 12.94 -16.29 4.20
C ILE A 25 13.10 -15.66 5.60
N GLU A 26 14.15 -14.87 5.81
CA GLU A 26 14.34 -14.13 7.06
C GLU A 26 13.19 -13.17 7.34
N LYS A 27 12.70 -12.46 6.31
CA LYS A 27 11.53 -11.58 6.43
C LYS A 27 10.28 -12.37 6.80
N ASN A 28 10.05 -13.53 6.19
CA ASN A 28 8.92 -14.38 6.55
C ASN A 28 8.99 -14.80 8.03
N VAL A 29 10.18 -15.21 8.50
CA VAL A 29 10.37 -15.53 9.94
C VAL A 29 10.09 -14.32 10.82
N ILE A 30 10.57 -13.12 10.44
CA ILE A 30 10.29 -11.87 11.16
C ILE A 30 8.79 -11.59 11.23
N TYR A 31 8.03 -11.78 10.14
CA TYR A 31 6.58 -11.58 10.14
C TYR A 31 5.86 -12.50 11.15
N HIS A 32 6.27 -13.76 11.27
CA HIS A 32 5.72 -14.65 12.28
C HIS A 32 6.13 -14.24 13.70
N ILE A 33 7.35 -13.76 13.91
CA ILE A 33 7.78 -13.20 15.20
C ILE A 33 6.90 -11.98 15.54
N ILE A 34 6.71 -11.04 14.63
CA ILE A 34 5.85 -9.85 14.84
C ILE A 34 4.43 -10.28 15.20
N ARG A 35 3.84 -11.20 14.43
CA ARG A 35 2.50 -11.74 14.70
C ARG A 35 2.41 -12.29 16.13
N LYS A 36 3.37 -13.13 16.52
CA LYS A 36 3.37 -13.80 17.82
C LYS A 36 3.60 -12.81 18.96
N VAL A 37 4.55 -11.88 18.83
CA VAL A 37 4.82 -10.82 19.81
C VAL A 37 3.53 -10.01 20.06
N ARG A 38 2.86 -9.57 19.00
CA ARG A 38 1.63 -8.79 19.14
C ARG A 38 0.50 -9.55 19.77
N HIS A 39 0.30 -10.81 19.36
CA HIS A 39 -0.68 -11.70 19.95
C HIS A 39 -0.43 -11.84 21.47
N ASP A 40 0.79 -12.22 21.87
CA ASP A 40 1.12 -12.46 23.27
C ASP A 40 1.08 -11.16 24.10
N TYR A 41 1.38 -10.00 23.49
CA TYR A 41 1.26 -8.70 24.14
C TYR A 41 -0.21 -8.34 24.41
N VAL A 42 -1.08 -8.48 23.40
CA VAL A 42 -2.52 -8.16 23.52
C VAL A 42 -3.22 -9.11 24.51
N GLU A 43 -2.89 -10.41 24.49
CA GLU A 43 -3.45 -11.40 25.39
C GLU A 43 -2.84 -11.34 26.80
N GLY A 44 -1.80 -10.53 27.02
CA GLY A 44 -1.10 -10.45 28.31
C GLY A 44 -0.32 -11.71 28.66
N THR A 45 0.00 -12.54 27.68
CA THR A 45 0.71 -13.83 27.85
C THR A 45 2.21 -13.73 27.56
N MET A 46 2.72 -12.52 27.30
CA MET A 46 4.12 -12.28 27.02
C MET A 46 5.02 -12.76 28.17
N GLN A 47 5.92 -13.67 27.86
CA GLN A 47 6.86 -14.20 28.85
C GLN A 47 8.09 -13.29 28.95
N ARG A 48 8.45 -12.94 30.19
CA ARG A 48 9.64 -12.16 30.53
C ARG A 48 10.47 -12.90 31.56
N ASP A 49 11.77 -12.82 31.46
CA ASP A 49 12.66 -13.29 32.50
C ASP A 49 12.96 -12.20 33.56
N LEU A 50 13.81 -12.52 34.52
CA LEU A 50 14.22 -11.62 35.60
C LEU A 50 15.02 -10.39 35.09
N PHE A 51 15.51 -10.44 33.86
CA PHE A 51 16.27 -9.37 33.21
C PHE A 51 15.44 -8.60 32.18
N GLU A 52 14.11 -8.81 32.19
CA GLU A 52 13.14 -8.22 31.27
C GLU A 52 13.31 -8.65 29.79
N ASN A 53 14.09 -9.71 29.51
CA ASN A 53 14.15 -10.29 28.18
C ASN A 53 12.81 -10.90 27.81
N MET A 54 12.38 -10.70 26.57
CA MET A 54 11.07 -11.15 26.10
C MET A 54 11.22 -12.34 25.15
N TYR A 55 10.50 -13.39 25.46
CA TYR A 55 10.51 -14.64 24.70
C TYR A 55 9.19 -14.87 24.00
N VAL A 56 9.25 -15.29 22.76
CA VAL A 56 8.11 -15.78 21.99
C VAL A 56 8.33 -17.23 21.58
N TYR A 57 7.23 -17.98 21.56
CA TYR A 57 7.23 -19.39 21.20
C TYR A 57 6.44 -19.55 19.89
N ILE A 58 7.13 -19.99 18.83
CA ILE A 58 6.56 -20.12 17.50
C ILE A 58 6.52 -21.58 17.14
N ASP A 59 5.34 -22.07 16.76
CA ASP A 59 5.18 -23.45 16.33
C ASP A 59 6.05 -23.75 15.10
N ALA A 60 6.71 -24.91 15.11
CA ALA A 60 7.53 -25.33 13.99
C ALA A 60 6.70 -25.50 12.70
N ALA A 61 5.41 -25.83 12.84
CA ALA A 61 4.48 -25.93 11.73
C ALA A 61 4.21 -24.56 11.07
N ASP A 62 4.08 -23.50 11.88
CA ASP A 62 3.89 -22.13 11.35
C ASP A 62 5.10 -21.68 10.54
N LEU A 63 6.31 -21.97 11.00
CA LEU A 63 7.53 -21.69 10.25
C LEU A 63 7.75 -22.64 9.07
N ALA A 64 7.24 -23.86 9.11
CA ALA A 64 7.32 -24.80 7.99
C ALA A 64 6.41 -24.42 6.83
N GLN A 65 5.27 -23.77 7.09
CA GLN A 65 4.38 -23.24 6.02
C GLN A 65 5.04 -22.13 5.19
N ILE A 66 6.06 -21.47 5.73
CA ILE A 66 6.83 -20.43 5.01
C ILE A 66 7.75 -21.04 3.96
N THR A 67 8.10 -22.28 4.14
CA THR A 67 9.06 -23.03 3.35
C THR A 67 8.38 -24.33 2.95
N ASP A 68 8.23 -24.62 1.66
CA ASP A 68 7.69 -25.90 1.16
C ASP A 68 8.21 -27.06 2.02
N GLU A 69 7.39 -28.05 2.35
CA GLU A 69 7.53 -29.13 3.37
C GLU A 69 8.94 -29.74 3.64
N LYS A 70 9.96 -29.39 2.88
CA LYS A 70 11.34 -29.87 3.03
C LYS A 70 12.23 -29.01 3.94
N HIS A 71 11.71 -27.94 4.56
CA HIS A 71 12.57 -26.81 4.95
C HIS A 71 12.60 -26.41 6.43
N THR A 72 12.41 -27.34 7.38
CA THR A 72 12.77 -27.09 8.80
C THR A 72 14.22 -26.59 8.94
N GLN A 73 15.09 -26.97 8.01
CA GLN A 73 16.48 -26.51 7.95
C GLN A 73 16.58 -25.03 7.54
N GLU A 74 15.73 -24.54 6.64
CA GLU A 74 15.74 -23.14 6.20
C GLU A 74 15.27 -22.19 7.32
N ALA A 75 14.23 -22.55 8.07
CA ALA A 75 13.81 -21.76 9.23
C ALA A 75 14.92 -21.65 10.28
N ARG A 76 15.64 -22.76 10.56
CA ARG A 76 16.79 -22.73 11.46
C ARG A 76 17.95 -21.90 10.90
N ALA A 77 18.22 -22.00 9.60
CA ALA A 77 19.24 -21.21 8.95
C ALA A 77 18.89 -19.71 8.98
N ALA A 78 17.62 -19.35 8.73
CA ALA A 78 17.13 -17.99 8.84
C ALA A 78 17.25 -17.42 10.26
N LEU A 79 16.80 -18.17 11.27
CA LEU A 79 16.96 -17.76 12.68
C LEU A 79 18.43 -17.58 13.07
N ARG A 80 19.31 -18.49 12.62
CA ARG A 80 20.77 -18.35 12.83
C ARG A 80 21.32 -17.10 12.16
N SER A 81 20.90 -16.83 10.92
CA SER A 81 21.34 -15.65 10.16
C SER A 81 20.84 -14.36 10.80
N LEU A 82 19.57 -14.31 11.25
CA LEU A 82 18.98 -13.14 11.91
C LEU A 82 19.72 -12.68 13.16
N ARG A 83 20.36 -13.60 13.89
CA ARG A 83 21.21 -13.25 15.05
C ARG A 83 22.47 -12.48 14.69
N HIS A 84 22.90 -12.53 13.43
CA HIS A 84 24.11 -11.88 12.92
C HIS A 84 23.82 -10.71 12.01
N LYS A 85 22.54 -10.36 11.84
CA LYS A 85 22.09 -9.22 11.03
C LYS A 85 21.52 -8.13 11.92
N ASP A 86 21.94 -6.94 11.63
CA ASP A 86 21.56 -5.73 12.33
C ASP A 86 20.51 -4.93 11.57
N ILE A 87 19.73 -4.20 12.33
CA ILE A 87 18.81 -3.15 11.91
C ILE A 87 19.41 -1.83 12.39
N GLU A 88 19.46 -0.86 11.51
CA GLU A 88 19.88 0.49 11.85
C GLU A 88 18.67 1.43 11.72
N MET A 89 18.44 2.21 12.77
CA MET A 89 17.41 3.23 12.83
C MET A 89 18.02 4.55 13.29
N GLU A 90 17.54 5.65 12.73
CA GLU A 90 17.89 7.00 13.16
C GLU A 90 16.60 7.80 13.32
N ASP A 91 16.44 8.49 14.44
CA ASP A 91 15.29 9.32 14.69
C ASP A 91 15.51 10.76 14.18
N ALA A 92 14.45 11.59 14.24
CA ALA A 92 14.52 12.97 13.80
C ALA A 92 15.47 13.86 14.62
N ALA A 93 15.87 13.42 15.81
CA ALA A 93 16.82 14.10 16.68
C ALA A 93 18.27 13.68 16.41
N GLY A 94 18.48 12.69 15.51
CA GLY A 94 19.80 12.16 15.18
C GLY A 94 20.27 11.05 16.14
N ASN A 95 19.41 10.51 16.99
CA ASN A 95 19.74 9.34 17.78
C ASN A 95 19.80 8.11 16.89
N TRP A 96 20.92 7.42 16.93
CA TRP A 96 21.20 6.25 16.11
C TRP A 96 21.15 4.97 16.96
N LEU A 97 20.45 3.95 16.46
CA LEU A 97 20.36 2.62 17.06
C LEU A 97 20.82 1.58 16.03
N ASN A 98 21.75 0.71 16.43
CA ASN A 98 22.12 -0.48 15.68
C ASN A 98 21.92 -1.70 16.57
N VAL A 99 21.02 -2.60 16.16
CA VAL A 99 20.61 -3.74 16.99
C VAL A 99 20.22 -4.95 16.14
N GLY A 100 20.47 -6.17 16.64
CA GLY A 100 19.92 -7.39 16.07
C GLY A 100 18.41 -7.47 16.29
N PHE A 101 17.68 -8.08 15.35
CA PHE A 101 16.24 -8.32 15.55
C PHE A 101 15.98 -9.33 16.68
N ILE A 102 16.81 -10.38 16.75
CA ILE A 102 16.75 -11.40 17.79
C ILE A 102 18.13 -11.61 18.42
N ASN A 103 18.15 -11.91 19.71
CA ASN A 103 19.37 -12.22 20.44
C ASN A 103 19.64 -13.71 20.50
N TYR A 104 18.58 -14.51 20.55
CA TYR A 104 18.65 -15.92 20.81
C TYR A 104 17.51 -16.68 20.10
N ALA A 105 17.80 -17.91 19.66
CA ALA A 105 16.83 -18.83 19.15
C ALA A 105 17.20 -20.28 19.51
N LYS A 106 16.21 -21.04 20.02
CA LYS A 106 16.37 -22.46 20.40
C LYS A 106 15.18 -23.26 19.91
N TYR A 107 15.45 -24.43 19.36
CA TYR A 107 14.40 -25.38 19.02
C TYR A 107 14.16 -26.37 20.17
N LYS A 108 12.95 -26.49 20.67
CA LYS A 108 12.49 -27.42 21.66
C LYS A 108 11.84 -28.62 20.97
N ALA A 109 12.58 -29.69 20.80
CA ALA A 109 12.15 -30.85 20.00
C ALA A 109 10.89 -31.55 20.52
N LYS A 110 10.76 -31.68 21.85
CA LYS A 110 9.58 -32.31 22.47
C LYS A 110 8.30 -31.52 22.26
N GLU A 111 8.40 -30.20 22.33
CA GLU A 111 7.29 -29.26 22.21
C GLU A 111 7.03 -28.86 20.75
N LYS A 112 7.98 -29.15 19.84
CA LYS A 112 7.98 -28.74 18.42
C LYS A 112 7.84 -27.24 18.23
N VAL A 113 8.45 -26.43 19.12
CA VAL A 113 8.42 -24.97 19.07
C VAL A 113 9.82 -24.37 18.97
N TYR A 114 9.89 -23.18 18.38
CA TYR A 114 11.07 -22.32 18.45
C TYR A 114 10.86 -21.28 19.56
N GLU A 115 11.73 -21.29 20.54
CA GLU A 115 11.86 -20.23 21.56
C GLU A 115 12.79 -19.17 20.99
N VAL A 116 12.32 -17.94 20.88
CA VAL A 116 13.05 -16.81 20.29
C VAL A 116 13.04 -15.66 21.28
N GLU A 117 14.22 -15.13 21.60
CA GLU A 117 14.38 -13.90 22.36
C GLU A 117 14.47 -12.73 21.37
N VAL A 118 13.48 -11.85 21.41
CA VAL A 118 13.45 -10.62 20.64
C VAL A 118 14.23 -9.54 21.39
N SER A 119 15.06 -8.78 20.68
CA SER A 119 15.82 -7.70 21.29
C SER A 119 14.88 -6.71 21.99
N LYS A 120 15.20 -6.37 23.23
CA LYS A 120 14.39 -5.41 24.02
C LYS A 120 14.26 -4.04 23.34
N GLU A 121 15.28 -3.63 22.60
CA GLU A 121 15.28 -2.37 21.86
C GLU A 121 14.34 -2.39 20.62
N ILE A 122 14.02 -3.59 20.11
CA ILE A 122 13.05 -3.77 19.01
C ILE A 122 11.63 -3.85 19.52
N MET A 123 11.42 -4.35 20.75
CA MET A 123 10.08 -4.58 21.30
C MET A 123 9.15 -3.36 21.26
N PRO A 124 9.57 -2.13 21.63
CA PRO A 124 8.71 -0.95 21.52
C PRO A 124 8.17 -0.74 20.11
N HIS A 125 8.99 -1.05 19.10
CA HIS A 125 8.61 -0.92 17.68
C HIS A 125 7.60 -1.97 17.21
N LEU A 126 7.33 -2.99 18.02
CA LEU A 126 6.34 -4.04 17.74
C LEU A 126 5.06 -3.91 18.56
N VAL A 127 5.14 -3.35 19.77
CA VAL A 127 4.02 -3.34 20.74
C VAL A 127 3.51 -1.93 21.09
N GLU A 128 4.38 -0.93 21.14
CA GLU A 128 4.01 0.45 21.48
C GLU A 128 3.57 1.25 20.25
N LEU A 129 2.48 0.84 19.63
CA LEU A 129 1.98 1.35 18.35
C LEU A 129 0.83 2.34 18.54
N ALA A 130 0.94 3.30 19.45
CA ALA A 130 -0.08 4.31 19.70
C ALA A 130 -0.28 5.27 18.51
N SER A 131 0.82 5.57 17.77
CA SER A 131 0.80 6.41 16.57
C SER A 131 1.98 6.03 15.65
N CYS A 132 1.93 6.47 14.40
CA CYS A 132 3.04 6.27 13.46
C CYS A 132 3.44 4.79 13.27
N PHE A 133 2.47 3.94 13.01
CA PHE A 133 2.70 2.52 12.69
C PHE A 133 2.25 2.17 11.27
N THR A 134 2.78 1.07 10.78
CA THR A 134 2.43 0.45 9.49
C THR A 134 1.68 -0.84 9.76
N GLU A 135 0.46 -0.95 9.25
CA GLU A 135 -0.34 -2.17 9.27
C GLU A 135 -0.43 -2.78 7.87
N TYR A 136 -0.26 -4.10 7.77
CA TYR A 136 -0.26 -4.80 6.50
C TYR A 136 -0.67 -6.27 6.66
N SER A 137 -1.15 -6.87 5.54
CA SER A 137 -1.56 -8.26 5.50
C SER A 137 -0.37 -9.19 5.61
N LEU A 138 -0.42 -10.11 6.57
CA LEU A 138 0.56 -11.19 6.72
C LEU A 138 0.55 -12.11 5.50
N THR A 139 -0.64 -12.48 5.02
CA THR A 139 -0.83 -13.37 3.88
C THR A 139 -0.19 -12.79 2.62
N VAL A 140 -0.44 -11.51 2.34
CA VAL A 140 0.18 -10.80 1.21
C VAL A 140 1.69 -10.77 1.37
N ALA A 141 2.19 -10.30 2.53
CA ALA A 141 3.62 -10.15 2.77
C ALA A 141 4.42 -11.45 2.58
N ILE A 142 3.89 -12.59 3.05
CA ILE A 142 4.52 -13.91 2.90
C ILE A 142 4.45 -14.41 1.45
N SER A 143 3.36 -14.14 0.72
CA SER A 143 3.16 -14.62 -0.65
C SER A 143 4.15 -14.01 -1.64
N LEU A 144 4.68 -12.82 -1.35
CA LEU A 144 5.65 -12.14 -2.20
C LEU A 144 6.98 -12.91 -2.26
N LYS A 145 7.49 -13.09 -3.47
CA LYS A 145 8.68 -13.91 -3.76
C LYS A 145 9.99 -13.15 -3.60
N SER A 146 9.95 -11.83 -3.82
CA SER A 146 11.13 -10.98 -3.73
C SER A 146 11.18 -10.23 -2.39
N LYS A 147 12.34 -10.18 -1.77
CA LYS A 147 12.58 -9.32 -0.58
C LYS A 147 12.33 -7.82 -0.89
N TYR A 148 12.52 -7.40 -2.15
CA TYR A 148 12.23 -6.04 -2.57
C TYR A 148 10.73 -5.79 -2.63
N SER A 149 9.96 -6.74 -3.17
CA SER A 149 8.50 -6.66 -3.20
C SER A 149 7.92 -6.60 -1.79
N GLN A 150 8.42 -7.41 -0.85
CA GLN A 150 8.04 -7.33 0.56
C GLN A 150 8.33 -5.95 1.15
N ARG A 151 9.51 -5.40 0.87
CA ARG A 151 9.92 -4.08 1.37
C ARG A 151 9.05 -2.96 0.81
N PHE A 152 8.79 -2.98 -0.51
CA PHE A 152 7.94 -1.98 -1.15
C PHE A 152 6.48 -2.12 -0.73
N TYR A 153 5.99 -3.33 -0.47
CA TYR A 153 4.66 -3.55 0.09
C TYR A 153 4.51 -2.87 1.46
N GLU A 154 5.46 -3.08 2.38
CA GLU A 154 5.48 -2.41 3.67
C GLU A 154 5.52 -0.87 3.55
N LEU A 155 6.39 -0.33 2.68
CA LEU A 155 6.46 1.11 2.43
C LEU A 155 5.16 1.66 1.85
N CYS A 156 4.54 0.97 0.90
CA CYS A 156 3.25 1.36 0.36
C CYS A 156 2.15 1.32 1.44
N CYS A 157 2.16 0.34 2.32
CA CYS A 157 1.24 0.29 3.46
C CYS A 157 1.46 1.47 4.43
N GLN A 158 2.72 1.83 4.71
CA GLN A 158 3.06 3.00 5.54
C GLN A 158 2.49 4.31 4.98
N TYR A 159 2.55 4.48 3.67
CA TYR A 159 2.08 5.69 3.00
C TYR A 159 0.68 5.56 2.39
N ARG A 160 -0.05 4.49 2.70
CA ARG A 160 -1.39 4.19 2.14
C ARG A 160 -2.35 5.38 2.25
N ALA A 161 -2.42 6.02 3.42
CA ALA A 161 -3.32 7.15 3.64
C ALA A 161 -2.94 8.40 2.83
N LYS A 162 -1.64 8.61 2.59
CA LYS A 162 -1.14 9.77 1.81
C LYS A 162 -1.23 9.55 0.30
N ARG A 163 -1.38 8.31 -0.15
CA ARG A 163 -1.40 7.88 -1.56
C ARG A 163 -0.10 8.14 -2.34
N THR A 164 0.78 8.94 -1.83
CA THR A 164 2.04 9.29 -2.49
C THR A 164 3.18 9.37 -1.48
N PHE A 165 4.36 9.02 -1.92
CA PHE A 165 5.61 9.31 -1.21
C PHE A 165 6.75 9.42 -2.21
N PHE A 166 7.87 9.97 -1.76
CA PHE A 166 9.08 10.01 -2.55
C PHE A 166 10.28 9.54 -1.73
N LEU A 167 11.27 9.01 -2.42
CA LEU A 167 12.56 8.65 -1.84
C LEU A 167 13.67 9.07 -2.80
N GLU A 168 14.72 9.67 -2.25
CA GLU A 168 15.97 9.85 -2.97
C GLU A 168 16.62 8.49 -3.20
N GLN A 169 17.25 8.32 -4.35
CA GLN A 169 17.90 7.06 -4.69
C GLN A 169 18.99 6.67 -3.68
N SER A 170 19.74 7.64 -3.19
CA SER A 170 20.75 7.45 -2.14
C SER A 170 20.13 6.86 -0.88
N LYS A 171 19.04 7.46 -0.40
CA LYS A 171 18.33 7.01 0.80
C LYS A 171 17.71 5.62 0.61
N LEU A 172 17.14 5.35 -0.56
CA LEU A 172 16.57 4.03 -0.87
C LEU A 172 17.66 2.95 -0.91
N ARG A 173 18.83 3.25 -1.48
CA ARG A 173 19.98 2.33 -1.48
C ARG A 173 20.48 2.06 -0.06
N GLU A 174 20.56 3.09 0.77
CA GLU A 174 20.94 2.99 2.18
C GLU A 174 19.95 2.10 2.95
N MET A 175 18.64 2.35 2.84
CA MET A 175 17.59 1.54 3.48
C MET A 175 17.67 0.05 3.13
N LEU A 176 18.10 -0.26 1.90
CA LEU A 176 18.21 -1.63 1.39
C LEU A 176 19.61 -2.23 1.59
N LYS A 177 20.54 -1.53 2.24
CA LYS A 177 21.99 -1.89 2.35
C LYS A 177 22.60 -2.24 0.98
N MET A 178 22.37 -1.37 -0.02
CA MET A 178 22.74 -1.59 -1.42
C MET A 178 23.63 -0.49 -2.00
N GLU A 179 24.36 0.22 -1.19
CA GLU A 179 25.24 1.33 -1.61
C GLU A 179 26.26 0.87 -2.64
N ASN A 180 26.75 -0.35 -2.48
CA ASN A 180 27.78 -0.95 -3.34
C ASN A 180 27.24 -1.99 -4.34
N LYS A 181 25.89 -2.20 -4.39
CA LYS A 181 25.27 -3.13 -5.33
C LYS A 181 24.50 -2.37 -6.40
N TYR A 182 24.51 -2.91 -7.64
CA TYR A 182 23.81 -2.30 -8.78
C TYR A 182 24.17 -0.81 -8.92
N THR A 183 25.47 -0.53 -8.97
CA THR A 183 26.01 0.85 -8.97
C THR A 183 25.45 1.70 -10.12
N GLN A 184 25.10 1.08 -11.25
CA GLN A 184 24.42 1.75 -12.35
C GLN A 184 22.93 1.93 -11.99
N ASN A 185 22.40 3.12 -12.27
CA ASN A 185 21.00 3.44 -11.97
C ASN A 185 20.02 2.54 -12.74
N GLN A 186 20.39 2.14 -13.94
CA GLN A 186 19.59 1.27 -14.81
C GLN A 186 19.45 -0.14 -14.21
N ASP A 187 20.54 -0.68 -13.66
CA ASP A 187 20.54 -1.97 -12.99
C ASP A 187 19.76 -1.92 -11.68
N PHE A 188 19.93 -0.86 -10.88
CA PHE A 188 19.15 -0.66 -9.66
C PHE A 188 17.65 -0.61 -9.98
N LYS A 189 17.25 0.14 -11.01
CA LYS A 189 15.86 0.17 -11.45
C LYS A 189 15.38 -1.22 -11.85
N ARG A 190 16.11 -1.90 -12.73
CA ARG A 190 15.74 -3.20 -13.31
C ARG A 190 15.64 -4.31 -12.26
N TYR A 191 16.61 -4.42 -11.35
CA TYR A 191 16.73 -5.55 -10.42
C TYR A 191 16.08 -5.30 -9.05
N VAL A 192 15.70 -4.08 -8.74
CA VAL A 192 15.08 -3.70 -7.46
C VAL A 192 13.67 -3.16 -7.68
N LEU A 193 13.56 -2.03 -8.39
CA LEU A 193 12.30 -1.29 -8.49
C LEU A 193 11.30 -2.00 -9.43
N ASP A 194 11.75 -2.39 -10.61
CA ASP A 194 10.88 -3.07 -11.58
C ASP A 194 10.47 -4.47 -11.10
N VAL A 195 11.32 -5.14 -10.31
CA VAL A 195 10.95 -6.42 -9.67
C VAL A 195 9.82 -6.22 -8.69
N ALA A 196 9.91 -5.23 -7.82
CA ALA A 196 8.86 -4.93 -6.84
C ALA A 196 7.56 -4.47 -7.52
N TYR A 197 7.68 -3.56 -8.49
CA TYR A 197 6.55 -3.08 -9.28
C TYR A 197 5.79 -4.23 -9.97
N ASN A 198 6.50 -5.05 -10.75
CA ASN A 198 5.88 -6.11 -11.53
C ASN A 198 5.21 -7.17 -10.66
N GLU A 199 5.84 -7.53 -9.54
CA GLU A 199 5.28 -8.52 -8.63
C GLU A 199 4.04 -8.00 -7.92
N LEU A 200 4.08 -6.78 -7.35
CA LEU A 200 2.93 -6.19 -6.68
C LEU A 200 1.77 -5.92 -7.65
N LYS A 201 2.06 -5.41 -8.85
CA LYS A 201 1.05 -5.19 -9.88
C LYS A 201 0.39 -6.51 -10.29
N LYS A 202 1.18 -7.56 -10.53
CA LYS A 202 0.66 -8.89 -10.89
C LYS A 202 -0.20 -9.49 -9.76
N ALA A 203 0.25 -9.39 -8.50
CA ALA A 203 -0.51 -9.86 -7.35
C ALA A 203 -1.81 -9.08 -7.16
N TYR A 204 -1.78 -7.77 -7.40
CA TYR A 204 -2.95 -6.91 -7.39
C TYR A 204 -3.96 -7.32 -8.47
N ASP A 205 -3.53 -7.45 -9.72
CA ASP A 205 -4.39 -7.84 -10.85
C ASP A 205 -5.02 -9.23 -10.63
N ALA A 206 -4.29 -10.14 -9.97
CA ALA A 206 -4.78 -11.47 -9.58
C ALA A 206 -5.71 -11.48 -8.34
N GLY A 207 -5.97 -10.35 -7.70
CA GLY A 207 -6.78 -10.29 -6.49
C GLY A 207 -6.09 -10.72 -5.20
N GLN A 208 -4.79 -10.97 -5.24
CA GLN A 208 -3.98 -11.49 -4.13
C GLN A 208 -3.32 -10.40 -3.28
N CYS A 209 -3.27 -9.16 -3.78
CA CYS A 209 -2.76 -7.99 -3.07
C CYS A 209 -3.80 -6.87 -3.11
N ASP A 210 -3.84 -6.05 -2.07
CA ASP A 210 -4.80 -4.97 -1.89
C ASP A 210 -4.32 -3.62 -2.42
N LEU A 211 -3.03 -3.54 -2.80
CA LEU A 211 -2.42 -2.33 -3.34
C LEU A 211 -1.30 -2.65 -4.35
N TRP A 212 -0.97 -1.65 -5.15
CA TRP A 212 0.22 -1.59 -5.99
C TRP A 212 0.69 -0.13 -6.12
N PHE A 213 1.79 0.15 -6.79
CA PHE A 213 2.28 1.50 -6.96
C PHE A 213 2.70 1.80 -8.40
N GLU A 214 2.54 3.04 -8.82
CA GLU A 214 3.22 3.61 -9.99
C GLU A 214 4.47 4.36 -9.54
N MET A 215 5.45 4.47 -10.42
CA MET A 215 6.71 5.12 -10.12
C MET A 215 7.13 6.06 -11.26
N ALA A 216 7.42 7.31 -10.90
CA ALA A 216 8.06 8.29 -11.78
C ALA A 216 9.45 8.64 -11.26
N THR A 217 10.38 8.87 -12.18
CA THR A 217 11.78 9.24 -11.87
C THR A 217 11.98 10.71 -12.17
N GLU A 218 12.52 11.45 -11.23
CA GLU A 218 12.94 12.84 -11.37
C GLU A 218 14.44 13.01 -11.13
N GLY A 219 15.05 14.00 -11.76
CA GLY A 219 16.47 14.32 -11.60
C GLY A 219 17.40 13.44 -12.44
N ARG A 220 18.70 13.64 -12.28
CA ARG A 220 19.75 12.92 -13.01
C ARG A 220 20.98 12.67 -12.11
N GLY A 221 21.76 11.65 -12.46
CA GLY A 221 23.01 11.34 -11.77
C GLY A 221 22.82 10.97 -10.30
N LYS A 222 23.40 11.74 -9.39
CA LYS A 222 23.29 11.53 -7.93
C LYS A 222 22.00 12.12 -7.32
N ALA A 223 21.35 13.05 -8.02
CA ALA A 223 20.12 13.73 -7.57
C ALA A 223 18.84 13.06 -8.10
N ILE A 224 18.86 11.75 -8.27
CA ILE A 224 17.67 10.99 -8.68
C ILE A 224 16.75 10.81 -7.49
N ARG A 225 15.47 11.12 -7.72
CA ARG A 225 14.36 10.90 -6.81
C ARG A 225 13.30 10.05 -7.48
N TYR A 226 12.77 9.10 -6.75
CA TYR A 226 11.63 8.29 -7.17
C TYR A 226 10.37 8.78 -6.47
N ASN A 227 9.36 9.14 -7.25
CA ASN A 227 8.03 9.50 -6.76
C ASN A 227 7.11 8.30 -6.96
N PHE A 228 6.47 7.86 -5.90
CA PHE A 228 5.58 6.72 -5.89
C PHE A 228 4.13 7.18 -5.71
N LYS A 229 3.21 6.62 -6.49
CA LYS A 229 1.77 6.79 -6.34
C LYS A 229 1.16 5.43 -6.03
N ILE A 230 0.45 5.34 -4.92
CA ILE A 230 -0.16 4.10 -4.42
C ILE A 230 -1.59 4.00 -4.92
N HIS A 231 -1.94 2.86 -5.46
CA HIS A 231 -3.28 2.49 -5.90
C HIS A 231 -3.84 1.41 -4.98
N THR A 232 -5.10 1.54 -4.58
CA THR A 232 -5.80 0.57 -3.74
C THR A 232 -7.14 0.19 -4.34
N ARG A 233 -7.66 -0.99 -4.02
CA ARG A 233 -8.99 -1.43 -4.48
C ARG A 233 -10.11 -0.51 -4.04
N GLN A 234 -9.98 0.11 -2.87
CA GLN A 234 -10.98 1.07 -2.39
C GLN A 234 -11.04 2.33 -3.25
N ASP A 235 -9.88 2.80 -3.74
CA ASP A 235 -9.84 3.98 -4.61
C ASP A 235 -10.44 3.66 -5.97
N GLU A 236 -10.08 2.51 -6.56
CA GLU A 236 -10.66 2.08 -7.83
C GLU A 236 -12.18 1.89 -7.74
N ALA A 237 -12.68 1.30 -6.64
CA ALA A 237 -14.11 1.16 -6.41
C ALA A 237 -14.82 2.51 -6.33
N LYS A 238 -14.24 3.49 -5.61
CA LYS A 238 -14.77 4.85 -5.54
C LYS A 238 -14.74 5.57 -6.89
N GLU A 239 -13.65 5.41 -7.65
CA GLU A 239 -13.54 5.99 -9.00
C GLU A 239 -14.59 5.37 -9.94
N GLN A 240 -14.82 4.05 -9.87
CA GLN A 240 -15.86 3.37 -10.66
C GLN A 240 -17.26 3.81 -10.26
N GLU A 241 -17.54 3.97 -8.97
CA GLU A 241 -18.82 4.46 -8.46
C GLU A 241 -19.07 5.89 -8.95
N LEU A 242 -18.08 6.78 -8.79
CA LEU A 242 -18.15 8.16 -9.27
C LEU A 242 -18.35 8.23 -10.78
N PHE A 243 -17.62 7.42 -11.55
CA PHE A 243 -17.79 7.32 -12.99
C PHE A 243 -19.21 6.86 -13.37
N GLY A 244 -19.72 5.83 -12.67
CA GLY A 244 -21.09 5.34 -12.85
C GLY A 244 -22.14 6.42 -12.56
N GLU A 245 -21.98 7.22 -11.51
CA GLU A 245 -22.84 8.37 -11.22
C GLU A 245 -22.79 9.41 -12.33
N VAL A 246 -21.58 9.85 -12.71
CA VAL A 246 -21.38 10.87 -13.75
C VAL A 246 -22.00 10.41 -15.08
N HIS A 247 -21.84 9.12 -15.43
CA HIS A 247 -22.45 8.54 -16.61
C HIS A 247 -24.00 8.61 -16.56
N LYS A 248 -24.63 8.24 -15.41
CA LYS A 248 -26.08 8.36 -15.22
C LYS A 248 -26.58 9.79 -15.38
N LEU A 249 -25.85 10.77 -14.80
CA LEU A 249 -26.17 12.18 -14.93
C LEU A 249 -26.04 12.65 -16.40
N GLY A 250 -25.02 12.22 -17.12
CA GLY A 250 -24.85 12.49 -18.54
C GLY A 250 -25.99 11.96 -19.39
N LEU A 251 -26.43 10.73 -19.17
CA LEU A 251 -27.59 10.15 -19.85
C LEU A 251 -28.89 10.93 -19.58
N TYR A 252 -29.06 11.40 -18.33
CA TYR A 252 -30.20 12.23 -17.97
C TYR A 252 -30.17 13.56 -18.76
N VAL A 253 -29.05 14.29 -18.71
CA VAL A 253 -28.87 15.56 -19.44
C VAL A 253 -29.11 15.36 -20.93
N TYR A 254 -28.58 14.29 -21.52
CA TYR A 254 -28.78 13.96 -22.93
C TYR A 254 -30.25 13.76 -23.28
N ARG A 255 -30.96 12.90 -22.54
CA ARG A 255 -32.39 12.61 -22.77
C ARG A 255 -33.23 13.88 -22.65
N ARG A 256 -32.98 14.67 -21.60
CA ARG A 256 -33.72 15.91 -21.35
C ARG A 256 -33.42 16.97 -22.41
N SER A 257 -32.16 17.09 -22.82
CA SER A 257 -31.79 18.01 -23.91
C SER A 257 -32.53 17.66 -25.22
N LYS A 258 -32.64 16.38 -25.56
CA LYS A 258 -33.45 15.93 -26.71
C LYS A 258 -34.94 16.32 -26.62
N GLU A 259 -35.50 16.22 -25.43
CA GLU A 259 -36.90 16.60 -25.20
C GLU A 259 -37.11 18.11 -25.27
N ILE A 260 -36.19 18.90 -24.65
CA ILE A 260 -36.25 20.36 -24.62
C ILE A 260 -35.98 20.96 -26.02
N PHE A 261 -34.98 20.47 -26.74
CA PHE A 261 -34.56 20.96 -28.03
C PHE A 261 -35.04 20.07 -29.20
N ARG A 262 -36.24 19.57 -29.15
CA ARG A 262 -36.82 18.62 -30.16
C ARG A 262 -36.60 19.06 -31.61
N LYS A 263 -36.56 20.38 -31.90
CA LYS A 263 -36.43 20.94 -33.24
C LYS A 263 -34.97 21.30 -33.61
N ASP A 264 -34.01 21.10 -32.72
CA ASP A 264 -32.61 21.46 -32.93
C ASP A 264 -31.64 20.30 -32.58
N ALA A 265 -31.70 19.29 -33.43
CA ALA A 265 -30.85 18.08 -33.26
C ALA A 265 -29.34 18.41 -33.32
N LYS A 266 -28.96 19.45 -34.04
CA LYS A 266 -27.55 19.89 -34.15
C LYS A 266 -27.04 20.44 -32.82
N PHE A 267 -27.88 21.21 -32.12
CA PHE A 267 -27.51 21.72 -30.80
C PHE A 267 -27.43 20.60 -29.75
N CYS A 268 -28.36 19.61 -29.78
CA CYS A 268 -28.26 18.45 -28.93
C CYS A 268 -26.94 17.67 -29.13
N ALA A 269 -26.53 17.47 -30.40
CA ALA A 269 -25.28 16.78 -30.69
C ALA A 269 -24.05 17.56 -30.13
N ARG A 270 -24.07 18.89 -30.19
CA ARG A 270 -23.01 19.73 -29.61
C ARG A 270 -22.94 19.63 -28.09
N ILE A 271 -24.09 19.58 -27.40
CA ILE A 271 -24.12 19.38 -25.95
C ILE A 271 -23.44 18.06 -25.58
N ILE A 272 -23.78 16.97 -26.28
CA ILE A 272 -23.20 15.65 -26.02
C ILE A 272 -21.71 15.68 -26.26
N GLN A 273 -21.29 16.11 -27.44
CA GLN A 273 -19.89 16.16 -27.81
C GLN A 273 -19.07 17.00 -26.81
N HIS A 274 -19.60 18.15 -26.37
CA HIS A 274 -18.92 18.99 -25.39
C HIS A 274 -18.78 18.28 -24.04
N LEU A 275 -19.81 17.59 -23.56
CA LEU A 275 -19.81 16.88 -22.27
C LEU A 275 -18.95 15.61 -22.33
N ASP A 276 -18.89 14.91 -23.45
CA ASP A 276 -18.01 13.77 -23.66
C ASP A 276 -16.52 14.15 -23.56
N PHE A 277 -16.16 15.35 -24.09
CA PHE A 277 -14.81 15.88 -23.96
C PHE A 277 -14.52 16.56 -22.60
N ASN A 278 -15.55 16.90 -21.81
CA ASN A 278 -15.43 17.58 -20.53
C ASN A 278 -16.33 16.91 -19.47
N PRO A 279 -15.99 15.67 -19.01
CA PRO A 279 -16.84 14.92 -18.07
C PRO A 279 -17.05 15.62 -16.73
N ASP A 280 -16.11 16.47 -16.31
CA ASP A 280 -16.19 17.31 -15.12
C ASP A 280 -17.36 18.30 -15.15
N LYS A 281 -17.82 18.69 -16.33
CA LYS A 281 -18.95 19.60 -16.53
C LYS A 281 -20.31 18.91 -16.48
N ILE A 282 -20.38 17.56 -16.55
CA ILE A 282 -21.65 16.83 -16.57
C ILE A 282 -22.47 17.11 -15.31
N ARG A 283 -21.89 16.99 -14.12
CA ARG A 283 -22.56 17.25 -12.85
C ARG A 283 -23.04 18.71 -12.74
N PRO A 284 -22.21 19.73 -12.97
CA PRO A 284 -22.67 21.12 -12.97
C PRO A 284 -23.82 21.41 -13.96
N VAL A 285 -23.78 20.85 -15.17
CA VAL A 285 -24.85 21.01 -16.16
C VAL A 285 -26.14 20.35 -15.69
N TYR A 286 -26.05 19.14 -15.13
CA TYR A 286 -27.19 18.44 -14.53
C TYR A 286 -27.83 19.26 -13.41
N GLU A 287 -27.04 19.79 -12.47
CA GLU A 287 -27.54 20.57 -11.33
C GLU A 287 -28.26 21.84 -11.80
N LYS A 288 -27.70 22.54 -12.81
CA LYS A 288 -28.36 23.71 -13.42
C LYS A 288 -29.66 23.34 -14.10
N LEU A 289 -29.68 22.25 -14.89
CA LEU A 289 -30.90 21.77 -15.55
C LEU A 289 -31.98 21.36 -14.53
N ALA A 290 -31.63 20.58 -13.53
CA ALA A 290 -32.55 20.14 -12.48
C ALA A 290 -33.13 21.33 -11.69
N LYS A 291 -32.30 22.34 -11.39
CA LYS A 291 -32.76 23.58 -10.77
C LYS A 291 -33.74 24.35 -11.64
N LEU A 292 -33.43 24.50 -12.94
CA LEU A 292 -34.33 25.15 -13.88
C LEU A 292 -35.67 24.41 -14.00
N GLU A 293 -35.68 23.10 -14.06
CA GLU A 293 -36.92 22.29 -14.14
C GLU A 293 -37.79 22.42 -12.87
N LYS A 294 -37.14 22.57 -11.70
CA LYS A 294 -37.84 22.75 -10.43
C LYS A 294 -38.41 24.15 -10.25
N ASP A 295 -37.61 25.18 -10.57
CA ASP A 295 -37.94 26.56 -10.19
C ASP A 295 -38.65 27.34 -11.29
N TYR A 296 -38.45 26.94 -12.58
CA TYR A 296 -39.01 27.67 -13.72
C TYR A 296 -40.37 27.15 -14.15
N LYS A 297 -41.41 27.96 -13.94
CA LYS A 297 -42.81 27.67 -14.33
C LYS A 297 -43.21 28.31 -15.67
N GLY A 298 -42.30 28.92 -16.39
CA GLY A 298 -42.55 29.59 -17.65
C GLY A 298 -42.58 28.65 -18.87
N THR A 299 -43.04 29.16 -20.01
CA THR A 299 -43.25 28.37 -21.23
C THR A 299 -42.02 28.15 -22.08
N ASP A 300 -40.90 28.79 -21.80
CA ASP A 300 -39.69 28.76 -22.66
C ASP A 300 -38.42 28.28 -21.95
N LEU A 301 -38.51 27.11 -21.36
CA LEU A 301 -37.38 26.41 -20.71
C LEU A 301 -36.21 26.24 -21.70
N ALA A 302 -36.53 26.02 -22.99
CA ALA A 302 -35.51 25.82 -24.00
C ALA A 302 -34.59 27.06 -24.20
N LYS A 303 -35.16 28.28 -24.22
CA LYS A 303 -34.38 29.52 -24.31
C LYS A 303 -33.49 29.72 -23.10
N LEU A 304 -34.05 29.50 -21.90
CA LEU A 304 -33.35 29.69 -20.64
C LEU A 304 -32.20 28.69 -20.49
N PHE A 305 -32.46 27.39 -20.76
CA PHE A 305 -31.43 26.38 -20.68
C PHE A 305 -30.33 26.59 -21.73
N ARG A 306 -30.69 27.00 -22.96
CA ARG A 306 -29.71 27.37 -24.00
C ARG A 306 -28.82 28.53 -23.54
N TRP A 307 -29.41 29.56 -22.92
CA TRP A 307 -28.65 30.67 -22.36
C TRP A 307 -27.65 30.21 -21.29
N VAL A 308 -28.08 29.36 -20.31
CA VAL A 308 -27.22 28.81 -19.30
C VAL A 308 -26.09 27.98 -19.91
N LEU A 309 -26.39 27.10 -20.88
CA LEU A 309 -25.39 26.29 -21.55
C LEU A 309 -24.32 27.12 -22.26
N ARG A 310 -24.74 28.27 -22.83
CA ARG A 310 -23.84 29.18 -23.50
C ARG A 310 -22.98 30.01 -22.55
N GLU A 311 -23.59 30.61 -21.52
CA GLU A 311 -22.89 31.54 -20.62
C GLU A 311 -22.06 30.83 -19.55
N ASP A 312 -22.57 29.75 -18.97
CA ASP A 312 -21.89 29.07 -17.87
C ASP A 312 -20.96 27.93 -18.34
N PHE A 313 -21.18 27.38 -19.54
CA PHE A 313 -20.45 26.19 -20.02
C PHE A 313 -19.83 26.32 -21.40
N ASP A 314 -20.00 27.49 -22.07
CA ASP A 314 -19.49 27.78 -23.43
C ASP A 314 -19.98 26.79 -24.52
N ILE A 315 -21.20 26.22 -24.33
CA ILE A 315 -21.85 25.36 -25.31
C ILE A 315 -22.71 26.23 -26.26
N ARG A 316 -22.20 26.49 -27.45
CA ARG A 316 -22.83 27.38 -28.44
C ARG A 316 -23.50 26.63 -29.58
#